data_ba26a0e06524c9d39eb26bb17d58f211
#
_entry.id   ba26a0e06524c9d39eb26bb17d58f211
#
_cell.length_a   1.000
_cell.length_b   1.000
_cell.length_c   1.000
_cell.angle_alpha   90.00
_cell.angle_beta   90.00
_cell.angle_gamma   90.00
#
_symmetry.space_group_name_H-M   'P 1'
#
loop_
_entity.id
_entity.type
_entity.pdbx_description
1 polymer ?
#
loop_
_entity_poly.entity_id
_entity_poly.type
_entity_poly.pdbx_seq_one_letter_code
_entity_poly.pdbx_strand_id
1 'polypeptide(L)'
;MFQNKKYQVIKNAVSYELANFIFNYFMLKRDAVSWMYQNNIVHDNGMFGTWTDQQVPNTYSHYADHVMETLMMKVLPVMQTETKLELLPTYSYARIYKKGDILKRHKDRPSCEISTTIHLGGDKWPIFIDGTGADNVIDERKNIVKP
;
A
#
# COMPACT_ATOMS: atom_id res chain seq x y z
N MET A 1 14.23 -17.21 -2.22
CA MET A 1 14.27 -16.29 -3.37
C MET A 1 12.85 -16.07 -3.86
N PHE A 2 12.52 -14.88 -4.32
CA PHE A 2 11.21 -14.47 -4.81
C PHE A 2 10.61 -15.43 -5.86
N GLN A 3 11.40 -15.82 -6.88
CA GLN A 3 10.94 -16.69 -7.97
C GLN A 3 10.33 -18.02 -7.52
N ASN A 4 10.82 -18.59 -6.41
CA ASN A 4 10.32 -19.87 -5.91
C ASN A 4 9.09 -19.73 -5.00
N LYS A 5 9.08 -18.68 -4.15
CA LYS A 5 8.03 -18.49 -3.13
C LYS A 5 6.91 -17.57 -3.62
N LYS A 6 7.12 -16.82 -4.70
CA LYS A 6 6.23 -15.76 -5.21
C LYS A 6 6.02 -14.60 -4.24
N TYR A 7 6.75 -14.55 -3.14
CA TYR A 7 6.83 -13.41 -2.23
C TYR A 7 8.20 -13.33 -1.57
N GLN A 8 8.54 -12.14 -1.10
CA GLN A 8 9.76 -11.89 -0.34
C GLN A 8 9.55 -10.73 0.63
N VAL A 9 10.17 -10.80 1.80
CA VAL A 9 10.22 -9.68 2.76
C VAL A 9 11.60 -9.04 2.67
N ILE A 10 11.64 -7.78 2.32
CA ILE A 10 12.87 -6.99 2.22
C ILE A 10 12.90 -6.04 3.41
N LYS A 11 13.84 -6.26 4.32
CA LYS A 11 14.03 -5.37 5.47
C LYS A 11 14.80 -4.13 5.06
N ASN A 12 14.41 -2.99 5.62
CA ASN A 12 15.09 -1.69 5.40
C ASN A 12 15.14 -1.27 3.91
N ALA A 13 14.14 -1.63 3.12
CA ALA A 13 14.02 -1.17 1.73
C ALA A 13 14.00 0.36 1.62
N VAL A 14 13.52 1.03 2.66
CA VAL A 14 13.62 2.48 2.88
C VAL A 14 14.15 2.75 4.30
N SER A 15 14.84 3.89 4.50
CA SER A 15 15.28 4.27 5.83
C SER A 15 14.09 4.59 6.74
N TYR A 16 14.27 4.41 8.05
CA TYR A 16 13.26 4.78 9.04
C TYR A 16 12.88 6.27 8.95
N GLU A 17 13.87 7.14 8.77
CA GLU A 17 13.66 8.58 8.63
C GLU A 17 12.76 8.92 7.45
N LEU A 18 13.03 8.32 6.27
CA LEU A 18 12.20 8.52 5.08
C LEU A 18 10.78 7.96 5.28
N ALA A 19 10.66 6.76 5.82
CA ALA A 19 9.34 6.16 6.10
C ALA A 19 8.52 7.05 7.05
N ASN A 20 9.14 7.52 8.14
CA ASN A 20 8.50 8.40 9.11
C ASN A 20 8.13 9.76 8.52
N PHE A 21 8.98 10.34 7.67
CA PHE A 21 8.68 11.59 6.98
C PHE A 21 7.45 11.44 6.08
N ILE A 22 7.38 10.38 5.27
CA ILE A 22 6.26 10.11 4.38
C ILE A 22 4.99 9.77 5.16
N PHE A 23 5.10 9.03 6.27
CA PHE A 23 3.99 8.77 7.17
C PHE A 23 3.38 10.08 7.68
N ASN A 24 4.19 10.98 8.24
CA ASN A 24 3.71 12.27 8.76
C ASN A 24 3.13 13.16 7.66
N TYR A 25 3.74 13.18 6.48
CA TYR A 25 3.18 13.84 5.29
C TYR A 25 1.76 13.34 5.00
N PHE A 26 1.58 12.02 4.94
CA PHE A 26 0.30 11.46 4.55
C PHE A 26 -0.79 11.65 5.60
N MET A 27 -0.41 11.64 6.89
CA MET A 27 -1.31 11.98 8.00
C MET A 27 -1.75 13.45 7.92
N LEU A 28 -0.82 14.37 7.72
CA LEU A 28 -1.12 15.80 7.54
C LEU A 28 -2.01 16.05 6.33
N LYS A 29 -1.71 15.38 5.21
CA LYS A 29 -2.52 15.48 3.99
C LYS A 29 -3.96 15.03 4.24
N ARG A 30 -4.17 13.88 4.89
CA ARG A 30 -5.51 13.41 5.28
C ARG A 30 -6.28 14.50 6.04
N ASP A 31 -5.66 15.12 7.04
CA ASP A 31 -6.31 16.10 7.89
C ASP A 31 -6.66 17.37 7.11
N ALA A 32 -5.75 17.85 6.27
CA ALA A 32 -5.98 19.00 5.39
C ALA A 32 -7.10 18.73 4.39
N VAL A 33 -7.11 17.57 3.75
CA VAL A 33 -8.15 17.19 2.78
C VAL A 33 -9.49 16.99 3.45
N SER A 34 -9.53 16.38 4.64
CA SER A 34 -10.76 16.25 5.44
C SER A 34 -11.37 17.62 5.73
N TRP A 35 -10.55 18.58 6.15
CA TRP A 35 -11.00 19.95 6.40
C TRP A 35 -11.52 20.63 5.13
N MET A 36 -10.85 20.48 3.98
CA MET A 36 -11.29 21.04 2.71
C MET A 36 -12.65 20.49 2.27
N TYR A 37 -12.88 19.18 2.43
CA TYR A 37 -14.14 18.55 2.08
C TYR A 37 -15.28 18.99 3.03
N GLN A 38 -15.02 19.04 4.34
CA GLN A 38 -16.00 19.47 5.34
C GLN A 38 -16.42 20.94 5.15
N ASN A 39 -15.55 21.78 4.63
CA ASN A 39 -15.83 23.20 4.36
C ASN A 39 -16.23 23.48 2.90
N ASN A 40 -16.50 22.45 2.10
CA ASN A 40 -16.89 22.56 0.69
C ASN A 40 -15.93 23.40 -0.18
N ILE A 41 -14.62 23.40 0.17
CA ILE A 41 -13.59 24.10 -0.62
C ILE A 41 -13.30 23.32 -1.90
N VAL A 42 -13.29 21.99 -1.80
CA VAL A 42 -13.17 21.07 -2.93
C VAL A 42 -14.17 19.92 -2.79
N HIS A 43 -14.56 19.34 -3.91
CA HIS A 43 -15.41 18.15 -3.91
C HIS A 43 -14.56 16.88 -3.87
N ASP A 44 -15.08 15.82 -3.23
CA ASP A 44 -14.45 14.51 -3.24
C ASP A 44 -14.58 13.87 -4.63
N ASN A 45 -13.58 14.12 -5.46
CA ASN A 45 -13.43 13.54 -6.79
C ASN A 45 -12.18 12.63 -6.88
N GLY A 46 -11.57 12.33 -5.74
CA GLY A 46 -10.36 11.51 -5.65
C GLY A 46 -9.04 12.24 -5.94
N MET A 47 -9.06 13.49 -6.43
CA MET A 47 -7.85 14.23 -6.79
C MET A 47 -6.88 14.42 -5.62
N PHE A 48 -7.41 14.60 -4.42
CA PHE A 48 -6.62 14.75 -3.20
C PHE A 48 -6.67 13.53 -2.30
N GLY A 49 -7.25 12.42 -2.75
CA GLY A 49 -7.57 11.24 -1.97
C GLY A 49 -9.05 11.21 -1.60
N THR A 50 -9.50 10.10 -1.05
CA THR A 50 -10.92 9.85 -0.82
C THR A 50 -11.16 8.93 0.38
N TRP A 51 -12.38 8.96 0.91
CA TRP A 51 -12.90 8.00 1.92
C TRP A 51 -13.93 7.03 1.32
N THR A 52 -14.17 7.10 0.00
CA THR A 52 -15.26 6.37 -0.68
C THR A 52 -14.81 5.07 -1.32
N ASP A 53 -13.55 4.64 -1.11
CA ASP A 53 -13.05 3.37 -1.62
C ASP A 53 -13.83 2.20 -1.00
N GLN A 54 -14.51 1.43 -1.85
CA GLN A 54 -15.35 0.30 -1.42
C GLN A 54 -14.55 -0.90 -0.92
N GLN A 55 -13.25 -0.98 -1.20
CA GLN A 55 -12.39 -2.06 -0.71
C GLN A 55 -12.22 -1.98 0.82
N VAL A 56 -12.05 -0.77 1.35
CA VAL A 56 -12.04 -0.48 2.80
C VAL A 56 -12.81 0.81 3.03
N PRO A 57 -14.13 0.74 3.21
CA PRO A 57 -14.97 1.93 3.33
C PRO A 57 -14.61 2.84 4.51
N ASN A 58 -14.85 4.13 4.35
CA ASN A 58 -14.59 5.16 5.36
C ASN A 58 -13.12 5.25 5.82
N THR A 59 -12.20 4.84 4.97
CA THR A 59 -10.76 4.87 5.22
C THR A 59 -10.07 5.73 4.17
N TYR A 60 -9.26 6.70 4.62
CA TYR A 60 -8.58 7.60 3.70
C TYR A 60 -7.59 6.85 2.84
N SER A 61 -7.70 7.04 1.54
CA SER A 61 -6.81 6.47 0.55
C SER A 61 -6.52 7.46 -0.58
N HIS A 62 -5.40 7.29 -1.24
CA HIS A 62 -5.03 8.10 -2.39
C HIS A 62 -4.31 7.26 -3.44
N TYR A 63 -4.87 7.29 -4.64
CA TYR A 63 -4.29 6.70 -5.84
C TYR A 63 -3.32 7.70 -6.48
N ALA A 64 -2.11 7.26 -6.80
CA ALA A 64 -1.10 8.05 -7.50
C ALA A 64 -0.74 9.39 -6.83
N ASP A 65 -0.65 9.40 -5.49
CA ASP A 65 -0.09 10.53 -4.76
C ASP A 65 1.37 10.79 -5.17
N HIS A 66 1.74 12.03 -5.48
CA HIS A 66 3.06 12.34 -6.05
C HIS A 66 4.23 11.97 -5.13
N VAL A 67 4.06 12.04 -3.81
CA VAL A 67 5.11 11.61 -2.86
C VAL A 67 5.21 10.08 -2.87
N MET A 68 4.10 9.38 -2.96
CA MET A 68 4.07 7.91 -3.05
C MET A 68 4.59 7.41 -4.40
N GLU A 69 4.29 8.10 -5.50
CA GLU A 69 4.91 7.84 -6.81
C GLU A 69 6.43 8.02 -6.76
N THR A 70 6.91 9.07 -6.09
CA THR A 70 8.35 9.31 -5.88
C THR A 70 8.98 8.19 -5.04
N LEU A 71 8.27 7.71 -4.01
CA LEU A 71 8.71 6.56 -3.22
C LEU A 71 8.75 5.29 -4.06
N MET A 72 7.77 5.05 -4.91
CA MET A 72 7.74 3.91 -5.84
C MET A 72 8.98 3.92 -6.74
N MET A 73 9.32 5.06 -7.33
CA MET A 73 10.53 5.20 -8.16
C MET A 73 11.82 4.95 -7.37
N LYS A 74 11.86 5.37 -6.09
CA LYS A 74 13.00 5.10 -5.22
C LYS A 74 13.16 3.63 -4.86
N VAL A 75 12.07 2.90 -4.72
CA VAL A 75 12.06 1.48 -4.34
C VAL A 75 12.28 0.57 -5.56
N LEU A 76 11.96 1.03 -6.76
CA LEU A 76 12.06 0.25 -8.00
C LEU A 76 13.40 -0.47 -8.19
N PRO A 77 14.58 0.15 -8.00
CA PRO A 77 15.87 -0.56 -8.15
C PRO A 77 16.04 -1.70 -7.15
N VAL A 78 15.55 -1.53 -5.92
CA VAL A 78 15.57 -2.59 -4.91
C VAL A 78 14.71 -3.77 -5.36
N MET A 79 13.50 -3.49 -5.85
CA MET A 79 12.58 -4.52 -6.35
C MET A 79 13.16 -5.29 -7.54
N GLN A 80 13.76 -4.58 -8.50
CA GLN A 80 14.42 -5.21 -9.65
C GLN A 80 15.58 -6.13 -9.21
N THR A 81 16.37 -5.66 -8.24
CA THR A 81 17.49 -6.44 -7.68
C THR A 81 17.00 -7.71 -7.00
N GLU A 82 15.96 -7.62 -6.20
CA GLU A 82 15.45 -8.74 -5.40
C GLU A 82 14.64 -9.74 -6.20
N THR A 83 13.87 -9.28 -7.17
CA THR A 83 13.05 -10.14 -8.03
C THR A 83 13.84 -10.74 -9.20
N LYS A 84 14.94 -10.10 -9.61
CA LYS A 84 15.70 -10.38 -10.83
C LYS A 84 14.85 -10.19 -12.10
N LEU A 85 13.95 -9.23 -12.06
CA LEU A 85 13.07 -8.87 -13.17
C LEU A 85 13.33 -7.43 -13.59
N GLU A 86 13.16 -7.15 -14.87
CA GLU A 86 12.99 -5.79 -15.36
C GLU A 86 11.55 -5.36 -15.09
N LEU A 87 11.36 -4.30 -14.30
CA LEU A 87 10.06 -3.85 -13.86
C LEU A 87 9.76 -2.45 -14.38
N LEU A 88 8.53 -2.27 -14.85
CA LEU A 88 7.99 -0.96 -15.21
C LEU A 88 7.04 -0.50 -14.09
N PRO A 89 7.24 0.70 -13.52
CA PRO A 89 6.34 1.22 -12.51
C PRO A 89 4.98 1.55 -13.13
N THR A 90 3.91 1.18 -12.46
CA THR A 90 2.53 1.46 -12.91
C THR A 90 1.90 2.58 -12.08
N TYR A 91 1.67 2.35 -10.79
CA TYR A 91 1.11 3.34 -9.88
C TYR A 91 1.38 2.97 -8.42
N SER A 92 1.21 3.96 -7.55
CA SER A 92 1.16 3.75 -6.11
C SER A 92 -0.28 3.87 -5.59
N TYR A 93 -0.54 3.24 -4.46
CA TYR A 93 -1.78 3.36 -3.73
C TYR A 93 -1.49 3.43 -2.22
N ALA A 94 -1.87 4.54 -1.59
CA ALA A 94 -1.64 4.73 -0.17
C ALA A 94 -2.97 4.70 0.61
N ARG A 95 -2.95 4.11 1.81
CA ARG A 95 -4.13 4.02 2.68
C ARG A 95 -3.73 4.15 4.14
N ILE A 96 -4.56 4.84 4.93
CA ILE A 96 -4.42 4.94 6.38
C ILE A 96 -5.47 4.05 7.02
N TYR A 97 -5.07 2.84 7.37
CA TYR A 97 -5.97 1.93 8.07
C TYR A 97 -6.21 2.39 9.51
N LYS A 98 -7.41 2.17 10.01
CA LYS A 98 -7.80 2.43 11.39
C LYS A 98 -8.33 1.16 12.05
N LYS A 99 -8.43 1.16 13.37
CA LYS A 99 -8.95 0.02 14.14
C LYS A 99 -10.33 -0.42 13.60
N GLY A 100 -10.45 -1.70 13.29
CA GLY A 100 -11.66 -2.31 12.74
C GLY A 100 -11.73 -2.37 11.22
N ASP A 101 -10.80 -1.76 10.50
CA ASP A 101 -10.73 -1.92 9.05
C ASP A 101 -10.33 -3.34 8.67
N ILE A 102 -10.93 -3.84 7.60
CA ILE A 102 -10.65 -5.17 7.06
C ILE A 102 -10.37 -5.04 5.56
N LEU A 103 -9.16 -5.37 5.15
CA LEU A 103 -8.84 -5.61 3.76
C LEU A 103 -9.12 -7.08 3.46
N LYS A 104 -10.22 -7.33 2.76
CA LYS A 104 -10.60 -8.69 2.37
C LYS A 104 -9.56 -9.29 1.41
N ARG A 105 -9.47 -10.63 1.41
CA ARG A 105 -8.67 -11.35 0.43
C ARG A 105 -9.05 -10.92 -0.99
N HIS A 106 -8.07 -10.61 -1.79
CA HIS A 106 -8.23 -10.19 -3.18
C HIS A 106 -6.97 -10.52 -3.99
N LYS A 107 -7.07 -10.41 -5.28
CA LYS A 107 -5.94 -10.34 -6.20
C LYS A 107 -5.84 -8.92 -6.74
N ASP A 108 -4.61 -8.46 -6.89
CA ASP A 108 -4.37 -7.19 -7.58
C ASP A 108 -4.74 -7.29 -9.06
N ARG A 109 -4.88 -6.14 -9.71
CA ARG A 109 -5.19 -6.07 -11.15
C ARG A 109 -4.09 -6.76 -11.97
N PRO A 110 -4.40 -7.29 -13.15
CA PRO A 110 -3.39 -7.90 -14.03
C PRO A 110 -2.20 -6.98 -14.36
N SER A 111 -2.41 -5.66 -14.39
CA SER A 111 -1.33 -4.68 -14.57
C SER A 111 -0.36 -4.56 -13.39
N CYS A 112 -0.68 -5.18 -12.24
CA CYS A 112 0.15 -5.23 -11.04
C CYS A 112 0.77 -6.63 -10.89
N GLU A 113 1.53 -7.09 -11.88
CA GLU A 113 2.16 -8.41 -11.84
C GLU A 113 3.08 -8.58 -10.63
N ILE A 114 3.78 -7.51 -10.25
CA ILE A 114 4.61 -7.44 -9.06
C ILE A 114 4.12 -6.28 -8.19
N SER A 115 3.56 -6.62 -7.06
CA SER A 115 3.12 -5.65 -6.06
C SER A 115 4.06 -5.61 -4.87
N THR A 116 4.18 -4.45 -4.24
CA THR A 116 4.90 -4.32 -2.97
C THR A 116 4.07 -3.50 -1.98
N THR A 117 4.10 -3.92 -0.73
CA THR A 117 3.50 -3.18 0.37
C THR A 117 4.59 -2.68 1.30
N ILE A 118 4.55 -1.40 1.63
CA ILE A 118 5.49 -0.75 2.54
C ILE A 118 4.71 -0.23 3.75
N HIS A 119 5.10 -0.68 4.94
CA HIS A 119 4.61 -0.11 6.20
C HIS A 119 5.41 1.15 6.50
N LEU A 120 4.76 2.31 6.44
CA LEU A 120 5.41 3.61 6.63
C LEU A 120 5.40 4.07 8.09
N GLY A 121 4.41 3.65 8.88
CA GLY A 121 4.31 4.04 10.29
C GLY A 121 2.98 3.62 10.91
N GLY A 122 2.80 3.95 12.20
CA GLY A 122 1.64 3.55 12.99
C GLY A 122 1.80 2.19 13.66
N ASP A 123 0.68 1.58 14.04
CA ASP A 123 0.66 0.28 14.69
C ASP A 123 1.03 -0.85 13.71
N LYS A 124 1.60 -1.93 14.24
CA LYS A 124 1.93 -3.10 13.45
C LYS A 124 0.66 -3.77 12.94
N TRP A 125 0.57 -3.92 11.63
CA TRP A 125 -0.53 -4.63 10.99
C TRP A 125 0.01 -5.81 10.16
N PRO A 126 -0.35 -7.06 10.49
CA PRO A 126 0.09 -8.21 9.71
C PRO A 126 -0.61 -8.26 8.35
N ILE A 127 0.15 -8.55 7.30
CA ILE A 127 -0.35 -8.82 5.96
C ILE A 127 -0.30 -10.33 5.75
N PHE A 128 -1.36 -10.89 5.17
CA PHE A 128 -1.46 -12.29 4.82
C PHE A 128 -1.27 -12.43 3.31
N ILE A 129 -0.32 -13.23 2.89
CA ILE A 129 -0.04 -13.48 1.47
C ILE A 129 -0.18 -14.96 1.19
N ASP A 130 -0.95 -15.30 0.15
CA ASP A 130 -1.04 -16.64 -0.38
C ASP A 130 -0.27 -16.75 -1.70
N GLY A 131 0.88 -17.40 -1.66
CA GLY A 131 1.76 -17.60 -2.81
C GLY A 131 1.21 -18.58 -3.87
N THR A 132 0.13 -19.31 -3.57
CA THR A 132 -0.50 -20.22 -4.54
C THR A 132 -1.37 -19.49 -5.55
N GLY A 133 -1.84 -18.29 -5.20
CA GLY A 133 -2.77 -17.53 -6.01
C GLY A 133 -4.16 -18.17 -6.14
N ALA A 134 -4.49 -19.15 -5.32
CA ALA A 134 -5.79 -19.82 -5.36
C ALA A 134 -6.94 -18.87 -4.97
N ASP A 135 -8.08 -18.96 -5.65
CA ASP A 135 -9.24 -18.09 -5.39
C ASP A 135 -10.02 -18.53 -4.14
N ASN A 136 -9.97 -19.81 -3.77
CA ASN A 136 -10.69 -20.39 -2.66
C ASN A 136 -9.73 -21.01 -1.64
N VAL A 137 -9.38 -20.30 -0.58
CA VAL A 137 -8.69 -20.87 0.57
C VAL A 137 -9.55 -20.71 1.82
N ILE A 138 -9.89 -21.84 2.42
CA ILE A 138 -10.78 -21.92 3.59
C ILE A 138 -10.06 -21.51 4.88
N ASP A 139 -8.73 -21.43 4.90
CA ASP A 139 -7.94 -21.11 6.10
C ASP A 139 -7.03 -19.89 5.86
N GLU A 140 -7.51 -18.73 6.25
CA GLU A 140 -6.79 -17.46 6.15
C GLU A 140 -5.56 -17.37 7.09
N ARG A 141 -5.35 -18.35 7.98
CA ARG A 141 -4.34 -18.30 9.05
C ARG A 141 -3.02 -18.96 8.70
N LYS A 142 -2.87 -19.63 7.57
CA LYS A 142 -1.70 -20.47 7.28
C LYS A 142 -0.51 -19.75 6.65
N ASN A 143 -0.67 -18.53 6.14
CA ASN A 143 0.40 -17.80 5.45
C ASN A 143 0.65 -16.41 6.05
N ILE A 144 0.99 -16.37 7.34
CA ILE A 144 1.38 -15.12 7.98
C ILE A 144 2.83 -14.81 7.60
N VAL A 145 3.03 -13.80 6.78
CA VAL A 145 4.34 -13.17 6.63
C VAL A 145 4.47 -12.14 7.76
N LYS A 146 5.20 -12.49 8.82
CA LYS A 146 5.56 -11.51 9.85
C LYS A 146 6.65 -10.60 9.28
N PRO A 147 6.53 -9.27 9.41
CA PRO A 147 7.55 -8.32 9.01
C PRO A 147 8.86 -8.51 9.79
#